data_ea74418780e76b8bd9da5e62192a7dd3
#
_entry.id   ea74418780e76b8bd9da5e62192a7dd3
#
_cell.length_a   1.000
_cell.length_b   1.000
_cell.length_c   1.000
_cell.angle_alpha   90.00
_cell.angle_beta   90.00
_cell.angle_gamma   90.00
#
_symmetry.space_group_name_H-M   'P 1'
#
loop_
_entity.id
_entity.type
_entity.pdbx_description
1 polymer ?
#
loop_
_entity_poly.entity_id
_entity_poly.type
_entity_poly.pdbx_seq_one_letter_code
_entity_poly.pdbx_strand_id
1 'polypeptide(L)'
;VGDPMQSIYGWRGASATNLAHFRTDFPAEGGASAPVKYLLTSWRNPGEILDLASVYTRHLSSATRAAVDVPDLHPAPSAAQADIHCRYFGSAEDEYTWIAQYFRTQFDTAKEQGTLPPTSAVLVTRNRDSLPMAEALEAAGVPAEIVNIGGLLSIPEVQDVWAMLRIIADPLDGAAALRILTGARINLGASDIRALWQRARELRGEVSTTEDTELTNV
;
A
#
# COMPACT_ATOMS: atom_id res chain seq x y z
N VAL A 1 17.38 14.59 13.94
CA VAL A 1 16.01 14.72 14.42
C VAL A 1 15.29 13.43 14.10
N GLY A 2 14.54 12.89 15.06
CA GLY A 2 13.77 11.66 14.87
C GLY A 2 12.75 11.46 15.99
N ASP A 3 11.86 10.51 15.76
CA ASP A 3 10.88 10.06 16.73
C ASP A 3 10.96 8.52 16.84
N PRO A 4 11.39 7.98 17.99
CA PRO A 4 11.52 6.53 18.15
C PRO A 4 10.17 5.80 18.11
N MET A 5 9.06 6.51 18.36
CA MET A 5 7.70 5.93 18.30
C MET A 5 7.17 5.81 16.87
N GLN A 6 7.84 6.41 15.88
CA GLN A 6 7.49 6.36 14.47
C GLN A 6 8.47 5.53 13.63
N SER A 7 9.16 4.57 14.23
CA SER A 7 10.07 3.68 13.53
C SER A 7 9.30 2.57 12.79
N ILE A 8 8.78 2.90 11.60
CA ILE A 8 7.91 2.02 10.80
C ILE A 8 8.65 1.24 9.69
N TYR A 9 9.96 1.45 9.53
CA TYR A 9 10.76 0.80 8.49
C TYR A 9 11.67 -0.33 9.03
N GLY A 10 11.26 -0.99 10.12
CA GLY A 10 12.03 -2.10 10.69
C GLY A 10 12.33 -3.22 9.68
N TRP A 11 11.43 -3.49 8.76
CA TRP A 11 11.60 -4.45 7.67
C TRP A 11 12.65 -4.04 6.62
N ARG A 12 13.08 -2.77 6.61
CA ARG A 12 14.22 -2.24 5.82
C ARG A 12 15.49 -2.11 6.64
N GLY A 13 15.55 -2.66 7.85
CA GLY A 13 16.70 -2.57 8.75
C GLY A 13 16.76 -1.29 9.58
N ALA A 14 15.72 -0.46 9.58
CA ALA A 14 15.65 0.67 10.49
C ALA A 14 15.46 0.20 11.93
N SER A 15 16.14 0.84 12.88
CA SER A 15 16.02 0.54 14.30
C SER A 15 15.71 1.80 15.11
N ALA A 16 14.70 1.68 15.99
CA ALA A 16 14.39 2.73 16.97
C ALA A 16 15.56 3.02 17.93
N THR A 17 16.46 2.05 18.12
CA THR A 17 17.62 2.19 19.00
C THR A 17 18.71 3.11 18.44
N ASN A 18 18.70 3.42 17.15
CA ASN A 18 19.67 4.34 16.54
C ASN A 18 19.66 5.72 17.21
N LEU A 19 18.49 6.21 17.63
CA LEU A 19 18.38 7.47 18.36
C LEU A 19 19.01 7.40 19.74
N ALA A 20 18.90 6.25 20.42
CA ALA A 20 19.54 6.05 21.72
C ALA A 20 21.07 6.05 21.60
N HIS A 21 21.61 5.34 20.61
CA HIS A 21 23.04 5.21 20.39
C HIS A 21 23.67 6.48 19.81
N PHE A 22 22.89 7.34 19.14
CA PHE A 22 23.38 8.55 18.50
C PHE A 22 24.26 9.42 19.42
N ARG A 23 23.89 9.55 20.69
CA ARG A 23 24.63 10.35 21.67
C ARG A 23 25.98 9.76 22.04
N THR A 24 26.13 8.45 21.93
CA THR A 24 27.37 7.71 22.19
C THR A 24 28.26 7.69 20.97
N ASP A 25 27.64 7.48 19.79
CA ASP A 25 28.31 7.35 18.50
C ASP A 25 28.83 8.72 18.01
N PHE A 26 28.15 9.80 18.38
CA PHE A 26 28.47 11.18 18.02
C PHE A 26 28.50 12.07 19.27
N PRO A 27 29.56 11.93 20.10
CA PRO A 27 29.68 12.73 21.30
C PRO A 27 29.95 14.22 20.98
N ALA A 28 29.60 15.09 21.92
CA ALA A 28 29.94 16.50 21.84
C ALA A 28 31.44 16.70 22.01
N GLU A 29 31.89 17.93 21.75
CA GLU A 29 33.30 18.33 21.94
C GLU A 29 33.77 17.99 23.35
N GLY A 30 34.97 17.40 23.46
CA GLY A 30 35.52 16.91 24.73
C GLY A 30 35.01 15.51 25.15
N GLY A 31 34.26 14.77 24.30
CA GLY A 31 33.79 13.42 24.57
C GLY A 31 32.56 13.36 25.47
N ALA A 32 31.96 14.49 25.82
CA ALA A 32 30.70 14.52 26.58
C ALA A 32 29.53 14.04 25.75
N SER A 33 28.51 13.43 26.38
CA SER A 33 27.28 13.04 25.69
C SER A 33 26.58 14.25 25.11
N ALA A 34 26.22 14.21 23.82
CA ALA A 34 25.49 15.29 23.15
C ALA A 34 24.15 15.63 23.86
N PRO A 35 23.82 16.92 24.02
CA PRO A 35 22.56 17.33 24.65
C PRO A 35 21.35 16.95 23.80
N VAL A 36 20.28 16.50 24.44
CA VAL A 36 19.00 16.23 23.78
C VAL A 36 18.18 17.52 23.79
N LYS A 37 17.61 17.87 22.65
CA LYS A 37 16.61 18.92 22.48
C LYS A 37 15.30 18.32 22.02
N TYR A 38 14.20 18.82 22.54
CA TYR A 38 12.88 18.31 22.25
C TYR A 38 12.08 19.31 21.42
N LEU A 39 11.37 18.82 20.42
CA LEU A 39 10.37 19.54 19.64
C LEU A 39 9.00 18.99 20.03
N LEU A 40 8.38 19.58 21.05
CA LEU A 40 7.17 19.01 21.67
C LEU A 40 5.88 19.58 21.12
N THR A 41 5.92 20.66 20.33
CA THR A 41 4.73 21.23 19.72
C THR A 41 4.41 20.53 18.40
N SER A 42 3.25 19.88 18.33
CA SER A 42 2.68 19.36 17.09
C SER A 42 1.91 20.45 16.37
N TRP A 43 2.43 20.88 15.23
CA TRP A 43 1.77 21.86 14.36
C TRP A 43 0.77 21.24 13.39
N ARG A 44 0.74 19.91 13.33
CA ARG A 44 -0.13 19.15 12.42
C ARG A 44 -1.39 18.66 13.11
N ASN A 45 -1.25 18.09 14.30
CA ASN A 45 -2.30 17.32 14.93
C ASN A 45 -2.97 18.09 16.08
N PRO A 46 -4.31 18.10 16.15
CA PRO A 46 -5.07 18.56 17.31
C PRO A 46 -4.82 17.72 18.57
N GLY A 47 -5.22 18.25 19.72
CA GLY A 47 -5.03 17.60 21.01
C GLY A 47 -5.66 16.22 21.10
N GLU A 48 -6.88 16.08 20.63
CA GLU A 48 -7.64 14.83 20.66
C GLU A 48 -6.93 13.69 19.89
N ILE A 49 -6.28 14.03 18.76
CA ILE A 49 -5.48 13.06 17.99
C ILE A 49 -4.22 12.66 18.76
N LEU A 50 -3.55 13.63 19.39
CA LEU A 50 -2.37 13.36 20.21
C LEU A 50 -2.72 12.51 21.43
N ASP A 51 -3.83 12.78 22.10
CA ASP A 51 -4.31 12.00 23.23
C ASP A 51 -4.62 10.56 22.82
N LEU A 52 -5.32 10.37 21.70
CA LEU A 52 -5.60 9.04 21.16
C LEU A 52 -4.30 8.29 20.82
N ALA A 53 -3.35 8.94 20.15
CA ALA A 53 -2.06 8.35 19.83
C ALA A 53 -1.28 7.98 21.10
N SER A 54 -1.34 8.80 22.14
CA SER A 54 -0.65 8.56 23.41
C SER A 54 -1.15 7.30 24.15
N VAL A 55 -2.41 6.91 23.95
CA VAL A 55 -2.96 5.66 24.51
C VAL A 55 -2.19 4.46 23.95
N TYR A 56 -1.93 4.45 22.65
CA TYR A 56 -1.18 3.35 22.00
C TYR A 56 0.31 3.38 22.35
N THR A 57 0.94 4.55 22.39
CA THR A 57 2.37 4.66 22.69
C THR A 57 2.70 4.25 24.12
N ARG A 58 1.79 4.41 25.08
CA ARG A 58 1.96 3.93 26.48
C ARG A 58 2.08 2.41 26.57
N HIS A 59 1.47 1.67 25.64
CA HIS A 59 1.52 0.21 25.57
C HIS A 59 2.73 -0.34 24.81
N LEU A 60 3.48 0.53 24.11
CA LEU A 60 4.72 0.10 23.48
C LEU A 60 5.74 -0.32 24.53
N SER A 61 6.48 -1.38 24.22
CA SER A 61 7.37 -2.04 25.16
C SER A 61 8.28 -1.06 25.90
N SER A 62 8.45 -1.29 27.19
CA SER A 62 9.35 -0.53 28.08
C SER A 62 10.78 -0.43 27.54
N ALA A 63 11.22 -1.38 26.74
CA ALA A 63 12.56 -1.40 26.14
C ALA A 63 12.80 -0.23 25.17
N THR A 64 11.81 0.13 24.36
CA THR A 64 11.95 1.26 23.43
C THR A 64 11.88 2.60 24.17
N ARG A 65 11.05 2.67 25.22
CA ARG A 65 10.84 3.87 26.02
C ARG A 65 12.00 4.13 27.00
N ALA A 66 12.66 3.08 27.50
CA ALA A 66 13.79 3.18 28.39
C ALA A 66 15.08 3.69 27.70
N ALA A 67 15.21 3.52 26.39
CA ALA A 67 16.38 3.92 25.64
C ALA A 67 16.43 5.42 25.34
N VAL A 68 15.26 6.06 25.19
CA VAL A 68 15.12 7.51 24.95
C VAL A 68 13.91 8.01 25.68
N ASP A 69 14.09 9.02 26.53
CA ASP A 69 12.97 9.74 27.14
C ASP A 69 12.22 10.50 26.05
N VAL A 70 10.93 10.20 25.88
CA VAL A 70 10.06 10.82 24.88
C VAL A 70 8.89 11.48 25.62
N PRO A 71 8.98 12.78 25.87
CA PRO A 71 7.87 13.52 26.45
C PRO A 71 6.66 13.54 25.53
N ASP A 72 5.48 13.71 26.12
CA ASP A 72 4.24 13.82 25.34
C ASP A 72 4.24 15.09 24.47
N LEU A 73 3.67 14.97 23.28
CA LEU A 73 3.47 16.09 22.37
C LEU A 73 2.27 16.93 22.81
N HIS A 74 2.34 18.22 22.54
CA HIS A 74 1.25 19.16 22.78
C HIS A 74 0.78 19.78 21.47
N PRO A 75 -0.52 20.05 21.32
CA PRO A 75 -1.03 20.72 20.12
C PRO A 75 -0.51 22.15 20.04
N ALA A 76 -0.41 22.68 18.81
CA ALA A 76 -0.16 24.10 18.62
C ALA A 76 -1.27 24.94 19.25
N PRO A 77 -1.00 26.18 19.71
CA PRO A 77 -2.03 27.05 20.30
C PRO A 77 -3.19 27.36 19.35
N SER A 78 -2.96 27.28 18.05
CA SER A 78 -3.95 27.52 16.99
C SER A 78 -4.56 26.22 16.43
N ALA A 79 -4.29 25.07 17.04
CA ALA A 79 -4.83 23.81 16.58
C ALA A 79 -6.37 23.81 16.65
N ALA A 80 -7.02 23.41 15.56
CA ALA A 80 -8.46 23.19 15.55
C ALA A 80 -8.81 21.94 16.39
N GLN A 81 -10.06 21.83 16.79
CA GLN A 81 -10.57 20.62 17.43
C GLN A 81 -10.74 19.50 16.41
N ALA A 82 -10.37 18.27 16.77
CA ALA A 82 -10.59 17.10 15.92
C ALA A 82 -11.96 16.49 16.20
N ASP A 83 -12.59 16.00 15.12
CA ASP A 83 -13.76 15.13 15.21
C ASP A 83 -13.31 13.69 14.93
N ILE A 84 -13.44 12.82 15.94
CA ILE A 84 -12.95 11.44 15.91
C ILE A 84 -14.14 10.48 15.94
N HIS A 85 -14.30 9.70 14.89
CA HIS A 85 -15.29 8.64 14.80
C HIS A 85 -14.66 7.26 14.92
N CYS A 86 -15.27 6.38 15.74
CA CYS A 86 -14.94 4.97 15.78
C CYS A 86 -16.19 4.17 15.39
N ARG A 87 -16.05 3.30 14.40
CA ARG A 87 -17.15 2.46 13.89
C ARG A 87 -16.70 1.01 13.77
N TYR A 88 -17.65 0.11 13.89
CA TYR A 88 -17.47 -1.31 13.68
C TYR A 88 -18.58 -1.83 12.77
N PHE A 89 -18.22 -2.59 11.74
CA PHE A 89 -19.14 -3.06 10.72
C PHE A 89 -19.19 -4.59 10.67
N GLY A 90 -20.27 -5.12 10.15
CA GLY A 90 -20.46 -6.56 9.97
C GLY A 90 -19.75 -7.11 8.73
N SER A 91 -19.46 -6.25 7.75
CA SER A 91 -18.78 -6.60 6.51
C SER A 91 -17.80 -5.49 6.09
N ALA A 92 -16.84 -5.82 5.22
CA ALA A 92 -15.94 -4.84 4.62
C ALA A 92 -16.69 -3.91 3.66
N GLU A 93 -17.70 -4.41 2.97
CA GLU A 93 -18.55 -3.65 2.05
C GLU A 93 -19.31 -2.53 2.78
N ASP A 94 -19.83 -2.83 3.98
CA ASP A 94 -20.51 -1.82 4.81
C ASP A 94 -19.51 -0.75 5.28
N GLU A 95 -18.29 -1.16 5.65
CA GLU A 95 -17.21 -0.26 6.03
C GLU A 95 -16.85 0.67 4.86
N TYR A 96 -16.60 0.13 3.67
CA TYR A 96 -16.26 0.93 2.49
C TYR A 96 -17.38 1.89 2.12
N THR A 97 -18.61 1.43 2.16
CA THR A 97 -19.79 2.27 1.88
C THR A 97 -19.90 3.42 2.85
N TRP A 98 -19.73 3.16 4.14
CA TRP A 98 -19.80 4.20 5.16
C TRP A 98 -18.69 5.24 4.99
N ILE A 99 -17.45 4.80 4.76
CA ILE A 99 -16.32 5.69 4.51
C ILE A 99 -16.58 6.56 3.28
N ALA A 100 -17.02 5.95 2.18
CA ALA A 100 -17.31 6.68 0.95
C ALA A 100 -18.40 7.73 1.13
N GLN A 101 -19.48 7.42 1.87
CA GLN A 101 -20.54 8.35 2.20
C GLN A 101 -20.07 9.49 3.12
N TYR A 102 -19.20 9.18 4.09
CA TYR A 102 -18.60 10.17 4.95
C TYR A 102 -17.79 11.20 4.14
N PHE A 103 -16.91 10.74 3.25
CA PHE A 103 -16.16 11.63 2.37
C PHE A 103 -17.07 12.41 1.42
N ARG A 104 -18.09 11.77 0.88
CA ARG A 104 -19.07 12.43 0.02
C ARG A 104 -19.72 13.60 0.76
N THR A 105 -20.14 13.41 2.00
CA THR A 105 -20.73 14.48 2.82
C THR A 105 -19.75 15.64 3.01
N GLN A 106 -18.47 15.35 3.26
CA GLN A 106 -17.45 16.41 3.40
C GLN A 106 -17.27 17.20 2.08
N PHE A 107 -17.28 16.52 0.94
CA PHE A 107 -17.21 17.13 -0.38
C PHE A 107 -18.41 18.03 -0.67
N ASP A 108 -19.62 17.56 -0.37
CA ASP A 108 -20.84 18.33 -0.58
C ASP A 108 -20.88 19.56 0.32
N THR A 109 -20.51 19.43 1.59
CA THR A 109 -20.41 20.54 2.53
C THR A 109 -19.43 21.60 2.04
N ALA A 110 -18.25 21.19 1.59
CA ALA A 110 -17.26 22.13 1.03
C ALA A 110 -17.79 22.85 -0.20
N LYS A 111 -18.49 22.13 -1.09
CA LYS A 111 -19.12 22.70 -2.29
C LYS A 111 -20.20 23.72 -1.94
N GLU A 112 -21.07 23.42 -0.96
CA GLU A 112 -22.11 24.33 -0.48
C GLU A 112 -21.52 25.60 0.14
N GLN A 113 -20.40 25.47 0.83
CA GLN A 113 -19.67 26.58 1.45
C GLN A 113 -18.79 27.35 0.45
N GLY A 114 -18.67 26.88 -0.80
CA GLY A 114 -17.77 27.49 -1.80
C GLY A 114 -16.29 27.34 -1.45
N THR A 115 -15.93 26.35 -0.66
CA THR A 115 -14.56 26.04 -0.26
C THR A 115 -14.01 24.83 -1.02
N LEU A 116 -12.69 24.63 -0.99
CA LEU A 116 -12.08 23.40 -1.50
C LEU A 116 -12.36 22.25 -0.54
N PRO A 117 -12.60 21.04 -1.07
CA PRO A 117 -12.69 19.85 -0.23
C PRO A 117 -11.41 19.65 0.59
N PRO A 118 -11.52 19.08 1.81
CA PRO A 118 -10.34 18.81 2.63
C PRO A 118 -9.45 17.77 1.97
N THR A 119 -8.14 17.97 2.07
CA THR A 119 -7.18 16.92 1.70
C THR A 119 -7.34 15.74 2.67
N SER A 120 -7.62 14.57 2.12
CA SER A 120 -8.02 13.41 2.90
C SER A 120 -7.26 12.17 2.45
N ALA A 121 -7.11 11.20 3.36
CA ALA A 121 -6.49 9.92 3.04
C ALA A 121 -7.21 8.77 3.77
N VAL A 122 -7.34 7.63 3.08
CA VAL A 122 -7.76 6.37 3.68
C VAL A 122 -6.54 5.46 3.80
N LEU A 123 -6.24 5.01 5.01
CA LEU A 123 -5.15 4.08 5.28
C LEU A 123 -5.73 2.68 5.49
N VAL A 124 -5.33 1.75 4.65
CA VAL A 124 -5.76 0.36 4.73
C VAL A 124 -4.63 -0.52 5.28
N THR A 125 -4.99 -1.57 6.01
CA THR A 125 -4.00 -2.50 6.59
C THR A 125 -3.39 -3.45 5.56
N ARG A 126 -4.06 -3.67 4.43
CA ARG A 126 -3.62 -4.57 3.36
C ARG A 126 -3.81 -3.92 2.01
N ASN A 127 -2.80 -4.02 1.15
CA ASN A 127 -2.85 -3.44 -0.21
C ASN A 127 -4.05 -3.95 -1.05
N ARG A 128 -4.52 -5.18 -0.81
CA ARG A 128 -5.69 -5.73 -1.51
C ARG A 128 -6.99 -4.97 -1.24
N ASP A 129 -7.06 -4.26 -0.11
CA ASP A 129 -8.26 -3.51 0.29
C ASP A 129 -8.29 -2.10 -0.35
N SER A 130 -7.18 -1.69 -0.99
CA SER A 130 -7.08 -0.35 -1.62
C SER A 130 -8.00 -0.20 -2.84
N LEU A 131 -8.06 -1.22 -3.70
CA LEU A 131 -8.87 -1.14 -4.91
C LEU A 131 -10.38 -1.12 -4.59
N PRO A 132 -10.94 -2.05 -3.77
CA PRO A 132 -12.35 -1.99 -3.39
C PRO A 132 -12.74 -0.68 -2.69
N MET A 133 -11.83 -0.12 -1.88
CA MET A 133 -12.05 1.17 -1.22
C MET A 133 -12.11 2.33 -2.23
N ALA A 134 -11.18 2.35 -3.20
CA ALA A 134 -11.20 3.37 -4.26
C ALA A 134 -12.46 3.27 -5.13
N GLU A 135 -12.87 2.06 -5.51
CA GLU A 135 -14.12 1.83 -6.26
C GLU A 135 -15.34 2.33 -5.49
N ALA A 136 -15.41 2.11 -4.18
CA ALA A 136 -16.50 2.63 -3.34
C ALA A 136 -16.52 4.17 -3.28
N LEU A 137 -15.34 4.81 -3.18
CA LEU A 137 -15.22 6.27 -3.22
C LEU A 137 -15.66 6.83 -4.57
N GLU A 138 -15.19 6.24 -5.68
CA GLU A 138 -15.56 6.65 -7.03
C GLU A 138 -17.07 6.47 -7.29
N ALA A 139 -17.64 5.36 -6.85
CA ALA A 139 -19.08 5.11 -6.94
C ALA A 139 -19.90 6.15 -6.16
N ALA A 140 -19.38 6.67 -5.06
CA ALA A 140 -19.96 7.78 -4.31
C ALA A 140 -19.67 9.16 -4.95
N GLY A 141 -18.93 9.24 -6.05
CA GLY A 141 -18.55 10.47 -6.73
C GLY A 141 -17.44 11.25 -6.01
N VAL A 142 -16.62 10.58 -5.22
CA VAL A 142 -15.44 11.13 -4.57
C VAL A 142 -14.21 10.68 -5.35
N PRO A 143 -13.45 11.59 -5.99
CA PRO A 143 -12.25 11.20 -6.73
C PRO A 143 -11.20 10.64 -5.78
N ALA A 144 -10.63 9.49 -6.12
CA ALA A 144 -9.64 8.80 -5.31
C ALA A 144 -8.43 8.39 -6.14
N GLU A 145 -7.26 8.46 -5.54
CA GLU A 145 -6.01 7.98 -6.11
C GLU A 145 -5.40 6.95 -5.16
N ILE A 146 -5.04 5.77 -5.69
CA ILE A 146 -4.35 4.75 -4.91
C ILE A 146 -2.84 5.01 -4.96
N VAL A 147 -2.28 5.35 -3.81
CA VAL A 147 -0.83 5.52 -3.67
C VAL A 147 -0.18 4.16 -3.37
N ASN A 148 0.91 3.85 -4.05
CA ASN A 148 1.66 2.58 -3.89
C ASN A 148 0.86 1.31 -4.26
N ILE A 149 0.07 1.35 -5.33
CA ILE A 149 -0.41 0.12 -5.95
C ILE A 149 0.81 -0.78 -6.14
N GLY A 150 0.76 -1.98 -5.58
CA GLY A 150 1.85 -2.93 -5.52
C GLY A 150 2.63 -3.04 -6.84
N GLY A 151 3.77 -2.42 -6.85
CA GLY A 151 4.79 -2.39 -7.88
C GLY A 151 4.30 -2.14 -9.31
N LEU A 152 5.00 -1.32 -10.05
CA LEU A 152 4.81 -1.06 -11.49
C LEU A 152 4.53 -2.35 -12.30
N LEU A 153 5.08 -3.48 -11.85
CA LEU A 153 4.92 -4.80 -12.47
C LEU A 153 3.54 -5.45 -12.27
N SER A 154 2.63 -4.88 -11.48
CA SER A 154 1.25 -5.39 -11.37
C SER A 154 0.29 -4.78 -12.38
N ILE A 155 0.69 -3.71 -13.05
CA ILE A 155 -0.08 -3.02 -14.09
C ILE A 155 -0.11 -3.91 -15.34
N PRO A 156 -1.29 -4.25 -15.90
CA PRO A 156 -1.40 -5.18 -17.04
C PRO A 156 -0.53 -4.79 -18.24
N GLU A 157 -0.47 -3.51 -18.60
CA GLU A 157 0.31 -3.00 -19.70
C GLU A 157 1.82 -3.15 -19.46
N VAL A 158 2.25 -2.94 -18.21
CA VAL A 158 3.65 -3.13 -17.81
C VAL A 158 4.02 -4.61 -17.79
N GLN A 159 3.08 -5.48 -17.38
CA GLN A 159 3.26 -6.92 -17.47
C GLN A 159 3.40 -7.39 -18.92
N ASP A 160 2.70 -6.77 -19.87
CA ASP A 160 2.85 -7.08 -21.29
C ASP A 160 4.23 -6.69 -21.79
N VAL A 161 4.70 -5.49 -21.45
CA VAL A 161 6.08 -5.06 -21.75
C VAL A 161 7.10 -5.99 -21.11
N TRP A 162 6.88 -6.38 -19.84
CA TRP A 162 7.74 -7.32 -19.15
C TRP A 162 7.77 -8.70 -19.81
N ALA A 163 6.61 -9.20 -20.25
CA ALA A 163 6.54 -10.46 -21.01
C ALA A 163 7.30 -10.38 -22.33
N MET A 164 7.21 -9.26 -23.08
CA MET A 164 7.99 -9.05 -24.29
C MET A 164 9.50 -9.08 -24.01
N LEU A 165 9.96 -8.41 -22.96
CA LEU A 165 11.37 -8.42 -22.57
C LEU A 165 11.85 -9.82 -22.19
N ARG A 166 11.02 -10.60 -21.52
CA ARG A 166 11.33 -12.01 -21.17
C ARG A 166 11.46 -12.88 -22.42
N ILE A 167 10.58 -12.74 -23.41
CA ILE A 167 10.67 -13.49 -24.67
C ILE A 167 11.95 -13.10 -25.47
N ILE A 168 12.33 -11.82 -25.45
CA ILE A 168 13.55 -11.36 -26.08
C ILE A 168 14.79 -11.96 -25.41
N ALA A 169 14.77 -12.04 -24.07
CA ALA A 169 15.88 -12.60 -23.30
C ALA A 169 15.94 -14.14 -23.37
N ASP A 170 14.77 -14.80 -23.35
CA ASP A 170 14.62 -16.25 -23.46
C ASP A 170 13.45 -16.59 -24.40
N PRO A 171 13.70 -16.92 -25.67
CA PRO A 171 12.66 -17.32 -26.62
C PRO A 171 11.89 -18.59 -26.23
N LEU A 172 12.35 -19.34 -25.24
CA LEU A 172 11.69 -20.55 -24.75
C LEU A 172 10.74 -20.27 -23.57
N ASP A 173 10.60 -19.01 -23.13
CA ASP A 173 9.66 -18.61 -22.08
C ASP A 173 8.21 -18.69 -22.57
N GLY A 174 7.64 -19.91 -22.51
CA GLY A 174 6.27 -20.19 -22.95
C GLY A 174 5.22 -19.44 -22.15
N ALA A 175 5.45 -19.15 -20.87
CA ALA A 175 4.51 -18.38 -20.06
C ALA A 175 4.41 -16.92 -20.50
N ALA A 176 5.53 -16.31 -20.79
CA ALA A 176 5.58 -14.96 -21.35
C ALA A 176 4.97 -14.91 -22.76
N ALA A 177 5.27 -15.90 -23.61
CA ALA A 177 4.68 -16.02 -24.95
C ALA A 177 3.15 -16.17 -24.87
N LEU A 178 2.65 -17.04 -24.00
CA LEU A 178 1.23 -17.27 -23.83
C LEU A 178 0.52 -15.97 -23.40
N ARG A 179 1.08 -15.20 -22.47
CA ARG A 179 0.52 -13.91 -22.05
C ARG A 179 0.35 -12.95 -23.23
N ILE A 180 1.35 -12.82 -24.08
CA ILE A 180 1.28 -11.93 -25.25
C ILE A 180 0.27 -12.42 -26.28
N LEU A 181 0.25 -13.73 -26.56
CA LEU A 181 -0.65 -14.32 -27.56
C LEU A 181 -2.13 -14.24 -27.15
N THR A 182 -2.43 -14.39 -25.87
CA THR A 182 -3.82 -14.32 -25.35
C THR A 182 -4.21 -12.90 -24.91
N GLY A 183 -3.26 -11.97 -24.82
CA GLY A 183 -3.49 -10.59 -24.45
C GLY A 183 -4.32 -9.82 -25.48
N ALA A 184 -4.84 -8.65 -25.08
CA ALA A 184 -5.81 -7.85 -25.84
C ALA A 184 -5.35 -7.45 -27.26
N ARG A 185 -4.06 -7.41 -27.54
CA ARG A 185 -3.53 -7.02 -28.86
C ARG A 185 -3.64 -8.13 -29.90
N ILE A 186 -3.38 -9.40 -29.50
CA ILE A 186 -3.37 -10.56 -30.42
C ILE A 186 -4.66 -11.36 -30.26
N ASN A 187 -5.12 -11.51 -29.00
CA ASN A 187 -6.42 -12.08 -28.63
C ASN A 187 -6.67 -13.49 -29.18
N LEU A 188 -5.65 -14.37 -29.14
CA LEU A 188 -5.84 -15.78 -29.53
C LEU A 188 -6.68 -16.50 -28.46
N GLY A 189 -7.68 -17.23 -28.92
CA GLY A 189 -8.50 -18.08 -28.08
C GLY A 189 -7.83 -19.41 -27.75
N ALA A 190 -8.47 -20.19 -26.85
CA ALA A 190 -7.93 -21.48 -26.42
C ALA A 190 -7.75 -22.47 -27.60
N SER A 191 -8.66 -22.45 -28.60
CA SER A 191 -8.57 -23.24 -29.83
C SER A 191 -7.32 -22.92 -30.65
N ASP A 192 -7.03 -21.62 -30.78
CA ASP A 192 -5.90 -21.15 -31.58
C ASP A 192 -4.58 -21.52 -30.90
N ILE A 193 -4.51 -21.35 -29.59
CA ILE A 193 -3.34 -21.76 -28.78
C ILE A 193 -3.12 -23.28 -28.89
N ARG A 194 -4.20 -24.08 -28.87
CA ARG A 194 -4.12 -25.52 -29.05
C ARG A 194 -3.55 -25.89 -30.44
N ALA A 195 -4.06 -25.26 -31.49
CA ALA A 195 -3.58 -25.47 -32.86
C ALA A 195 -2.10 -25.07 -33.03
N LEU A 196 -1.71 -23.94 -32.48
CA LEU A 196 -0.34 -23.46 -32.42
C LEU A 196 0.58 -24.46 -31.75
N TRP A 197 0.17 -24.98 -30.58
CA TRP A 197 0.92 -25.97 -29.81
C TRP A 197 1.06 -27.32 -30.56
N GLN A 198 -0.02 -27.78 -31.20
CA GLN A 198 0.04 -28.98 -32.06
C GLN A 198 1.05 -28.79 -33.18
N ARG A 199 1.01 -27.65 -33.90
CA ARG A 199 1.94 -27.35 -34.96
C ARG A 199 3.39 -27.28 -34.49
N ALA A 200 3.64 -26.71 -33.31
CA ALA A 200 4.97 -26.68 -32.69
C ALA A 200 5.51 -28.08 -32.41
N ARG A 201 4.66 -29.00 -31.95
CA ARG A 201 5.03 -30.41 -31.73
C ARG A 201 5.38 -31.14 -33.04
N GLU A 202 4.59 -30.95 -34.10
CA GLU A 202 4.88 -31.50 -35.41
C GLU A 202 6.22 -31.03 -35.95
N LEU A 203 6.53 -29.74 -35.82
CA LEU A 203 7.79 -29.18 -36.26
C LEU A 203 8.98 -29.68 -35.47
N ARG A 204 8.77 -30.05 -34.19
CA ARG A 204 9.81 -30.64 -33.34
C ARG A 204 10.06 -32.13 -33.67
N GLY A 205 9.26 -32.74 -34.52
CA GLY A 205 9.36 -34.17 -34.85
C GLY A 205 8.81 -35.10 -33.77
N GLU A 206 8.03 -34.60 -32.79
CA GLU A 206 7.28 -35.42 -31.84
C GLU A 206 6.06 -35.96 -32.56
N VAL A 207 6.14 -37.20 -33.07
CA VAL A 207 5.01 -37.91 -33.68
C VAL A 207 3.94 -38.13 -32.64
N SER A 208 2.71 -37.68 -32.95
CA SER A 208 1.51 -37.95 -32.16
C SER A 208 1.32 -39.45 -31.96
N THR A 209 1.66 -39.99 -30.82
CA THR A 209 1.13 -41.29 -30.36
C THR A 209 -0.33 -41.05 -30.00
N THR A 210 -1.19 -41.72 -30.74
CA THR A 210 -2.65 -41.76 -30.67
C THR A 210 -3.08 -42.36 -29.30
N GLU A 211 -3.24 -41.52 -28.29
CA GLU A 211 -3.82 -41.91 -26.98
C GLU A 211 -4.73 -40.83 -26.34
N ASP A 212 -5.26 -39.90 -27.11
CA ASP A 212 -6.20 -38.88 -26.61
C ASP A 212 -7.67 -39.12 -27.04
N THR A 213 -8.08 -40.40 -27.24
CA THR A 213 -9.44 -40.71 -27.69
C THR A 213 -10.40 -41.21 -26.58
N GLU A 214 -9.99 -41.19 -25.29
CA GLU A 214 -10.85 -41.74 -24.22
C GLU A 214 -11.33 -40.75 -23.15
N LEU A 215 -11.23 -39.44 -23.35
CA LEU A 215 -11.80 -38.47 -22.38
C LEU A 215 -13.04 -37.70 -22.87
N THR A 216 -13.83 -38.30 -23.83
CA THR A 216 -15.05 -37.65 -24.32
C THR A 216 -16.32 -38.39 -23.93
N ASN A 217 -16.30 -39.27 -22.94
CA ASN A 217 -17.52 -39.90 -22.40
C ASN A 217 -17.40 -40.06 -20.85
N VAL A 218 -17.71 -39.02 -20.11
CA VAL A 218 -18.39 -39.06 -18.80
C VAL A 218 -19.12 -37.72 -18.61
#